data_a3dfd3f62d1053343b74e116ddcf7287
#
_entry.id   a3dfd3f62d1053343b74e116ddcf7287
#
_cell.length_a   1.000
_cell.length_b   1.000
_cell.length_c   1.000
_cell.angle_alpha   90.00
_cell.angle_beta   90.00
_cell.angle_gamma   90.00
#
_symmetry.space_group_name_H-M   'P 1'
#
loop_
_entity.id
_entity.type
_entity.pdbx_description
1 polymer ?
#
loop_
_entity_poly.entity_id
_entity_poly.type
_entity_poly.pdbx_seq_one_letter_code
_entity_poly.pdbx_strand_id
1 'polypeptide(L)'
;MKKSVFLGALTVAGLAAGAAAAGTLDDVKARGKLNCGVTTGLVGFAAPDENGRWDGFDVGVCRAVAAAVLGDQDAVEFVPTTGKTRFTALASGEIDLLARNTTWTFSRDVDLKFTFVGVNYYDGQGFMVPKELGVSSAKELDGATVCIQTGTTTELNLADFFRANNISYEPVPIETNAEGQQQYLAGACDTYTTDASGLAATRASFENPADHVVLPEI
;
A
#
# COMPACT_ATOMS: atom_id res chain seq x y z
N MET A 1 82.36 10.43 21.10
CA MET A 1 81.12 11.00 21.65
C MET A 1 80.02 10.92 20.59
N LYS A 2 79.15 9.93 20.66
CA LYS A 2 78.01 9.76 19.70
C LYS A 2 76.71 10.22 20.41
N LYS A 3 76.11 11.27 19.93
CA LYS A 3 74.81 11.76 20.44
C LYS A 3 73.71 11.04 19.67
N SER A 4 72.90 10.21 20.37
CA SER A 4 71.69 9.57 19.85
C SER A 4 70.49 10.56 20.00
N VAL A 5 69.88 10.90 18.91
CA VAL A 5 68.65 11.68 18.89
C VAL A 5 67.48 10.68 18.85
N PHE A 6 66.66 10.65 19.91
CA PHE A 6 65.39 9.91 19.97
C PHE A 6 64.33 10.74 19.31
N LEU A 7 63.77 10.27 18.17
CA LEU A 7 62.65 10.84 17.51
C LEU A 7 61.40 10.15 18.09
N GLY A 8 60.65 10.86 18.92
CA GLY A 8 59.40 10.39 19.44
C GLY A 8 58.29 10.50 18.39
N ALA A 9 57.75 9.37 17.96
CA ALA A 9 56.56 9.32 17.09
C ALA A 9 55.31 9.56 17.93
N LEU A 10 54.66 10.72 17.76
CA LEU A 10 53.31 10.99 18.27
C LEU A 10 52.31 10.25 17.36
N THR A 11 51.74 9.15 17.87
CA THR A 11 50.57 8.51 17.25
C THR A 11 49.30 9.31 17.60
N VAL A 12 48.79 10.06 16.64
CA VAL A 12 47.46 10.68 16.73
C VAL A 12 46.43 9.57 16.49
N ALA A 13 45.84 9.05 17.56
CA ALA A 13 44.69 8.19 17.52
C ALA A 13 43.46 9.05 17.13
N GLY A 14 43.13 9.06 15.84
CA GLY A 14 41.90 9.68 15.35
C GLY A 14 40.68 8.90 15.89
N LEU A 15 39.93 9.53 16.80
CA LEU A 15 38.58 9.08 17.16
C LEU A 15 37.72 9.23 15.91
N ALA A 16 37.52 8.14 15.18
CA ALA A 16 36.41 8.02 14.24
C ALA A 16 35.11 7.97 15.09
N ALA A 17 34.54 9.15 15.39
CA ALA A 17 33.17 9.23 15.86
C ALA A 17 32.31 8.70 14.72
N GLY A 18 31.86 7.45 14.80
CA GLY A 18 30.89 6.90 13.92
C GLY A 18 29.66 7.83 13.97
N ALA A 19 29.35 8.49 12.86
CA ALA A 19 28.10 9.22 12.74
C ALA A 19 26.98 8.20 13.03
N ALA A 20 26.30 8.33 14.15
CA ALA A 20 25.05 7.62 14.38
C ALA A 20 24.14 8.02 13.22
N ALA A 21 23.72 7.06 12.40
CA ALA A 21 22.72 7.33 11.37
C ALA A 21 21.49 7.88 12.07
N ALA A 22 21.07 9.08 11.69
CA ALA A 22 19.82 9.66 12.19
C ALA A 22 18.69 8.68 11.87
N GLY A 23 17.77 8.48 12.82
CA GLY A 23 16.61 7.63 12.60
C GLY A 23 15.56 8.37 11.77
N THR A 24 14.64 7.64 11.14
CA THR A 24 13.56 8.23 10.32
C THR A 24 12.84 9.39 11.03
N LEU A 25 12.63 9.26 12.35
CA LEU A 25 12.00 10.32 13.14
C LEU A 25 12.82 11.61 13.18
N ASP A 26 14.14 11.50 13.28
CA ASP A 26 15.02 12.67 13.30
C ASP A 26 15.05 13.35 11.93
N ASP A 27 15.04 12.55 10.85
CA ASP A 27 14.98 13.04 9.47
C ASP A 27 13.66 13.77 9.19
N VAL A 28 12.52 13.22 9.64
CA VAL A 28 11.20 13.85 9.55
C VAL A 28 11.18 15.19 10.30
N LYS A 29 11.71 15.24 11.54
CA LYS A 29 11.79 16.47 12.31
C LYS A 29 12.71 17.50 11.68
N ALA A 30 13.87 17.10 11.17
CA ALA A 30 14.81 17.99 10.51
C ALA A 30 14.25 18.57 9.21
N ARG A 31 13.48 17.78 8.45
CA ARG A 31 12.80 18.18 7.22
C ARG A 31 11.55 19.02 7.49
N GLY A 32 10.92 18.87 8.67
CA GLY A 32 9.68 19.55 9.03
C GLY A 32 8.46 19.04 8.26
N LYS A 33 8.52 17.85 7.67
CA LYS A 33 7.45 17.26 6.86
C LYS A 33 7.51 15.74 6.92
N LEU A 34 6.33 15.09 7.00
CA LEU A 34 6.16 13.64 6.91
C LEU A 34 5.87 13.25 5.45
N ASN A 35 6.68 12.39 4.85
CA ASN A 35 6.38 11.76 3.57
C ASN A 35 5.54 10.52 3.82
N CYS A 36 4.26 10.57 3.48
CA CYS A 36 3.31 9.48 3.73
C CYS A 36 2.90 8.80 2.42
N GLY A 37 3.25 7.53 2.27
CA GLY A 37 2.83 6.69 1.15
C GLY A 37 1.34 6.34 1.27
N VAL A 38 0.58 6.66 0.23
CA VAL A 38 -0.86 6.39 0.13
C VAL A 38 -1.18 5.63 -1.15
N THR A 39 -2.44 5.19 -1.33
CA THR A 39 -2.88 4.61 -2.60
C THR A 39 -2.94 5.67 -3.71
N THR A 40 -2.96 5.22 -4.96
CA THR A 40 -3.04 6.10 -6.15
C THR A 40 -4.40 6.78 -6.34
N GLY A 41 -5.37 6.43 -5.50
CA GLY A 41 -6.73 6.94 -5.50
C GLY A 41 -7.71 5.82 -5.14
N LEU A 42 -8.26 5.88 -3.94
CA LEU A 42 -9.34 5.03 -3.46
C LEU A 42 -10.25 5.89 -2.59
N VAL A 43 -11.43 6.20 -3.10
CA VAL A 43 -12.40 7.07 -2.43
C VAL A 43 -12.73 6.52 -1.04
N GLY A 44 -12.77 7.40 -0.03
CA GLY A 44 -12.97 7.05 1.37
C GLY A 44 -11.71 6.62 2.12
N PHE A 45 -10.64 6.17 1.44
CA PHE A 45 -9.36 5.79 2.05
C PHE A 45 -8.28 6.84 1.79
N ALA A 46 -7.87 7.03 0.56
CA ALA A 46 -6.99 8.13 0.16
C ALA A 46 -7.24 8.46 -1.30
N ALA A 47 -7.81 9.63 -1.57
CA ALA A 47 -8.01 10.14 -2.90
C ALA A 47 -7.90 11.67 -2.90
N PRO A 48 -7.32 12.28 -3.95
CA PRO A 48 -7.37 13.74 -4.11
C PRO A 48 -8.76 14.17 -4.59
N ASP A 49 -9.23 15.31 -4.08
CA ASP A 49 -10.41 15.99 -4.61
C ASP A 49 -10.07 16.74 -5.93
N GLU A 50 -11.05 17.42 -6.50
CA GLU A 50 -10.90 18.21 -7.74
C GLU A 50 -9.86 19.33 -7.64
N ASN A 51 -9.52 19.78 -6.43
CA ASN A 51 -8.51 20.77 -6.14
C ASN A 51 -7.14 20.15 -5.80
N GLY A 52 -7.01 18.84 -5.89
CA GLY A 52 -5.81 18.10 -5.54
C GLY A 52 -5.59 17.91 -4.05
N ARG A 53 -6.58 18.24 -3.19
CA ARG A 53 -6.48 18.04 -1.75
C ARG A 53 -6.83 16.60 -1.39
N TRP A 54 -5.90 15.92 -0.73
CA TRP A 54 -6.08 14.55 -0.28
C TRP A 54 -7.07 14.46 0.89
N ASP A 55 -7.96 13.47 0.84
CA ASP A 55 -8.91 13.16 1.90
C ASP A 55 -9.15 11.65 2.00
N GLY A 56 -9.63 11.20 3.17
CA GLY A 56 -10.00 9.84 3.48
C GLY A 56 -9.33 9.30 4.74
N PHE A 57 -9.65 8.05 5.04
CA PHE A 57 -9.26 7.38 6.28
C PHE A 57 -7.73 7.26 6.45
N ASP A 58 -7.02 6.79 5.41
CA ASP A 58 -5.56 6.66 5.43
C ASP A 58 -4.87 8.03 5.49
N VAL A 59 -5.44 9.05 4.82
CA VAL A 59 -4.99 10.44 4.91
C VAL A 59 -5.09 10.97 6.34
N GLY A 60 -6.19 10.63 7.04
CA GLY A 60 -6.37 10.96 8.45
C GLY A 60 -5.28 10.36 9.34
N VAL A 61 -4.85 9.13 9.07
CA VAL A 61 -3.72 8.49 9.78
C VAL A 61 -2.42 9.25 9.54
N CYS A 62 -2.09 9.62 8.30
CA CYS A 62 -0.90 10.41 7.98
C CYS A 62 -0.90 11.75 8.74
N ARG A 63 -2.04 12.46 8.72
CA ARG A 63 -2.20 13.75 9.43
C ARG A 63 -2.07 13.60 10.94
N ALA A 64 -2.62 12.54 11.52
CA ALA A 64 -2.49 12.27 12.96
C ALA A 64 -1.03 12.05 13.37
N VAL A 65 -0.25 11.31 12.55
CA VAL A 65 1.18 11.10 12.81
C VAL A 65 1.95 12.41 12.65
N ALA A 66 1.68 13.22 11.62
CA ALA A 66 2.32 14.52 11.44
C ALA A 66 2.02 15.46 12.60
N ALA A 67 0.77 15.54 13.05
CA ALA A 67 0.41 16.31 14.23
C ALA A 67 1.16 15.87 15.49
N ALA A 68 1.32 14.56 15.71
CA ALA A 68 2.02 14.01 16.86
C ALA A 68 3.54 14.27 16.82
N VAL A 69 4.15 14.22 15.63
CA VAL A 69 5.61 14.32 15.45
C VAL A 69 6.08 15.76 15.27
N LEU A 70 5.31 16.55 14.51
CA LEU A 70 5.68 17.90 14.06
C LEU A 70 4.81 19.01 14.71
N GLY A 71 3.72 18.64 15.38
CA GLY A 71 2.77 19.62 15.93
C GLY A 71 1.83 20.24 14.88
N ASP A 72 1.89 19.77 13.63
CA ASP A 72 1.10 20.27 12.50
C ASP A 72 0.58 19.11 11.66
N GLN A 73 -0.75 18.95 11.59
CA GLN A 73 -1.40 17.91 10.81
C GLN A 73 -1.25 18.08 9.30
N ASP A 74 -0.96 19.28 8.82
CA ASP A 74 -0.83 19.60 7.41
C ASP A 74 0.63 19.52 6.93
N ALA A 75 1.59 19.27 7.84
CA ALA A 75 2.98 19.03 7.51
C ALA A 75 3.20 17.63 6.92
N VAL A 76 2.41 17.26 5.90
CA VAL A 76 2.45 15.96 5.19
C VAL A 76 2.66 16.16 3.70
N GLU A 77 3.53 15.33 3.12
CA GLU A 77 3.60 15.10 1.68
C GLU A 77 2.96 13.73 1.41
N PHE A 78 1.89 13.72 0.61
CA PHE A 78 1.24 12.48 0.20
C PHE A 78 1.91 11.94 -1.06
N VAL A 79 2.47 10.73 -0.98
CA VAL A 79 3.19 10.07 -2.08
C VAL A 79 2.36 8.90 -2.58
N PRO A 80 1.74 9.00 -3.77
CA PRO A 80 0.96 7.90 -4.33
C PRO A 80 1.83 6.70 -4.68
N THR A 81 1.44 5.51 -4.23
CA THR A 81 2.16 4.26 -4.49
C THR A 81 1.21 3.18 -5.01
N THR A 82 1.73 2.28 -5.86
CA THR A 82 1.02 1.09 -6.34
C THR A 82 1.24 -0.11 -5.42
N GLY A 83 0.59 -1.24 -5.69
CA GLY A 83 0.85 -2.51 -5.02
C GLY A 83 2.32 -2.96 -5.14
N LYS A 84 2.97 -2.65 -6.28
CA LYS A 84 4.36 -3.01 -6.56
C LYS A 84 5.37 -2.03 -5.95
N THR A 85 5.09 -0.73 -5.96
CA THR A 85 6.11 0.29 -5.63
C THR A 85 6.15 0.67 -4.15
N ARG A 86 5.07 0.46 -3.39
CA ARG A 86 4.95 0.89 -1.97
C ARG A 86 6.07 0.42 -1.06
N PHE A 87 6.50 -0.83 -1.21
CA PHE A 87 7.53 -1.41 -0.34
C PHE A 87 8.93 -0.91 -0.71
N THR A 88 9.20 -0.71 -2.00
CA THR A 88 10.45 -0.10 -2.45
C THR A 88 10.57 1.35 -1.99
N ALA A 89 9.48 2.13 -2.10
CA ALA A 89 9.43 3.50 -1.61
C ALA A 89 9.69 3.59 -0.09
N LEU A 90 9.11 2.66 0.70
CA LEU A 90 9.36 2.60 2.14
C LEU A 90 10.81 2.18 2.46
N ALA A 91 11.32 1.16 1.78
CA ALA A 91 12.68 0.64 2.01
C ALA A 91 13.77 1.64 1.60
N SER A 92 13.51 2.48 0.58
CA SER A 92 14.46 3.51 0.12
C SER A 92 14.42 4.80 0.95
N GLY A 93 13.41 4.97 1.82
CA GLY A 93 13.21 6.21 2.55
C GLY A 93 12.58 7.34 1.70
N GLU A 94 12.04 7.02 0.53
CA GLU A 94 11.21 7.95 -0.24
C GLU A 94 9.95 8.35 0.55
N ILE A 95 9.39 7.39 1.28
CA ILE A 95 8.33 7.61 2.27
C ILE A 95 8.79 7.17 3.66
N ASP A 96 8.34 7.87 4.68
CA ASP A 96 8.65 7.60 6.10
C ASP A 96 7.61 6.67 6.73
N LEU A 97 6.38 6.75 6.25
CA LEU A 97 5.22 5.98 6.69
C LEU A 97 4.43 5.50 5.48
N LEU A 98 3.97 4.27 5.52
CA LEU A 98 3.02 3.73 4.55
C LEU A 98 1.65 3.57 5.23
N ALA A 99 0.70 4.43 4.88
CA ALA A 99 -0.69 4.37 5.33
C ALA A 99 -1.61 4.15 4.13
N ARG A 100 -1.94 2.90 3.88
CA ARG A 100 -2.84 2.49 2.80
C ARG A 100 -3.37 1.07 3.09
N ASN A 101 -4.23 0.54 2.20
CA ASN A 101 -4.72 -0.84 2.23
C ASN A 101 -3.58 -1.87 2.09
N THR A 102 -2.74 -1.99 3.12
CA THR A 102 -1.57 -2.86 3.15
C THR A 102 -1.73 -3.89 4.26
N THR A 103 -2.02 -5.13 3.88
CA THR A 103 -2.22 -6.23 4.81
C THR A 103 -0.97 -6.52 5.62
N TRP A 104 -1.10 -6.65 6.93
CA TRP A 104 -0.05 -7.17 7.80
C TRP A 104 0.07 -8.68 7.58
N THR A 105 1.19 -9.10 7.04
CA THR A 105 1.49 -10.52 6.83
C THR A 105 2.84 -10.86 7.44
N PHE A 106 3.03 -12.15 7.78
CA PHE A 106 4.30 -12.63 8.31
C PHE A 106 5.47 -12.32 7.37
N SER A 107 5.32 -12.55 6.07
CA SER A 107 6.38 -12.28 5.10
C SER A 107 6.74 -10.79 5.00
N ARG A 108 5.77 -9.90 5.10
CA ARG A 108 6.04 -8.45 5.06
C ARG A 108 6.72 -7.95 6.33
N ASP A 109 6.35 -8.50 7.48
CA ASP A 109 6.93 -8.15 8.77
C ASP A 109 8.34 -8.77 8.94
N VAL A 110 8.45 -10.09 8.75
CA VAL A 110 9.66 -10.85 9.08
C VAL A 110 10.64 -10.88 7.90
N ASP A 111 10.18 -11.23 6.68
CA ASP A 111 11.08 -11.42 5.54
C ASP A 111 11.48 -10.07 4.92
N LEU A 112 10.53 -9.15 4.74
CA LEU A 112 10.80 -7.80 4.24
C LEU A 112 11.23 -6.83 5.34
N LYS A 113 11.12 -7.21 6.61
CA LYS A 113 11.56 -6.44 7.78
C LYS A 113 10.87 -5.07 7.91
N PHE A 114 9.60 -5.00 7.54
CA PHE A 114 8.80 -3.81 7.77
C PHE A 114 8.15 -3.87 9.15
N THR A 115 8.23 -2.79 9.89
CA THR A 115 7.57 -2.68 11.19
C THR A 115 6.14 -2.20 10.99
N PHE A 116 5.16 -3.06 11.29
CA PHE A 116 3.77 -2.67 11.36
C PHE A 116 3.48 -2.05 12.73
N VAL A 117 3.07 -0.77 12.73
CA VAL A 117 2.85 -0.01 13.96
C VAL A 117 1.42 -0.12 14.49
N GLY A 118 0.49 -0.63 13.69
CA GLY A 118 -0.89 -0.87 14.07
C GLY A 118 -1.77 -1.29 12.91
N VAL A 119 -2.94 -1.82 13.24
CA VAL A 119 -4.04 -2.10 12.31
C VAL A 119 -5.05 -0.98 12.45
N ASN A 120 -5.31 -0.27 11.37
CA ASN A 120 -6.26 0.83 11.32
C ASN A 120 -7.62 0.42 10.73
N TYR A 121 -7.68 -0.69 9.98
CA TYR A 121 -8.89 -1.22 9.39
C TYR A 121 -8.84 -2.75 9.28
N TYR A 122 -9.93 -3.43 9.60
CA TYR A 122 -10.09 -4.87 9.39
C TYR A 122 -10.93 -5.10 8.14
N ASP A 123 -10.40 -5.82 7.19
CA ASP A 123 -11.00 -6.06 5.88
C ASP A 123 -10.89 -7.52 5.46
N GLY A 124 -11.55 -7.86 4.38
CA GLY A 124 -11.44 -9.14 3.68
C GLY A 124 -11.32 -8.91 2.18
N GLN A 125 -11.17 -9.98 1.41
CA GLN A 125 -11.19 -9.93 -0.04
C GLN A 125 -12.59 -10.24 -0.56
N GLY A 126 -13.04 -9.54 -1.60
CA GLY A 126 -14.32 -9.79 -2.26
C GLY A 126 -14.16 -9.95 -3.77
N PHE A 127 -15.28 -10.28 -4.41
CA PHE A 127 -15.42 -10.35 -5.86
C PHE A 127 -16.61 -9.48 -6.28
N MET A 128 -16.39 -8.51 -7.15
CA MET A 128 -17.45 -7.69 -7.71
C MET A 128 -17.76 -8.16 -9.13
N VAL A 129 -19.04 -8.40 -9.40
CA VAL A 129 -19.52 -8.87 -10.71
C VAL A 129 -20.67 -8.00 -11.20
N PRO A 130 -20.88 -7.90 -12.52
CA PRO A 130 -22.14 -7.37 -13.07
C PRO A 130 -23.29 -8.25 -12.61
N LYS A 131 -24.40 -7.65 -12.21
CA LYS A 131 -25.59 -8.37 -11.76
C LYS A 131 -26.18 -9.28 -12.86
N GLU A 132 -26.00 -8.88 -14.11
CA GLU A 132 -26.44 -9.65 -15.30
C GLU A 132 -25.68 -10.97 -15.46
N LEU A 133 -24.49 -11.12 -14.87
CA LEU A 133 -23.75 -12.38 -14.87
C LEU A 133 -24.51 -13.50 -14.14
N GLY A 134 -25.43 -13.14 -13.22
CA GLY A 134 -26.38 -14.07 -12.60
C GLY A 134 -25.78 -15.02 -11.58
N VAL A 135 -24.50 -14.84 -11.17
CA VAL A 135 -23.82 -15.65 -10.15
C VAL A 135 -24.08 -15.12 -8.75
N SER A 136 -24.09 -16.00 -7.78
CA SER A 136 -24.31 -15.69 -6.36
C SER A 136 -23.12 -16.04 -5.46
N SER A 137 -22.10 -16.69 -6.00
CA SER A 137 -20.90 -17.14 -5.30
C SER A 137 -19.68 -17.06 -6.24
N ALA A 138 -18.53 -16.70 -5.70
CA ALA A 138 -17.26 -16.74 -6.43
C ALA A 138 -16.89 -18.15 -6.90
N LYS A 139 -17.50 -19.19 -6.32
CA LYS A 139 -17.33 -20.58 -6.78
C LYS A 139 -17.98 -20.87 -8.13
N GLU A 140 -18.83 -19.99 -8.61
CA GLU A 140 -19.50 -20.08 -9.91
C GLU A 140 -18.71 -19.37 -11.03
N LEU A 141 -17.53 -18.82 -10.72
CA LEU A 141 -16.67 -18.06 -11.65
C LEU A 141 -15.65 -18.96 -12.40
N ASP A 142 -16.00 -20.23 -12.70
CA ASP A 142 -15.10 -21.11 -13.47
C ASP A 142 -14.93 -20.59 -14.90
N GLY A 143 -13.68 -20.43 -15.32
CA GLY A 143 -13.30 -19.90 -16.63
C GLY A 143 -13.40 -18.37 -16.75
N ALA A 144 -13.74 -17.65 -15.69
CA ALA A 144 -13.90 -16.20 -15.73
C ALA A 144 -12.58 -15.45 -15.93
N THR A 145 -12.64 -14.32 -16.60
CA THR A 145 -11.57 -13.31 -16.61
C THR A 145 -11.64 -12.46 -15.35
N VAL A 146 -10.49 -12.27 -14.66
CA VAL A 146 -10.43 -11.64 -13.33
C VAL A 146 -9.49 -10.46 -13.33
N CYS A 147 -9.99 -9.26 -13.18
CA CYS A 147 -9.18 -8.07 -12.91
C CYS A 147 -8.56 -8.18 -11.52
N ILE A 148 -7.22 -8.16 -11.43
CA ILE A 148 -6.46 -8.35 -10.19
C ILE A 148 -5.24 -7.44 -10.12
N GLN A 149 -5.08 -6.73 -9.00
CA GLN A 149 -3.93 -5.85 -8.80
C GLN A 149 -2.68 -6.65 -8.42
N THR A 150 -1.63 -6.51 -9.24
CA THR A 150 -0.36 -7.20 -9.02
C THR A 150 0.40 -6.70 -7.80
N GLY A 151 1.16 -7.60 -7.16
CA GLY A 151 1.96 -7.30 -5.97
C GLY A 151 1.13 -7.16 -4.68
N THR A 152 -0.05 -7.77 -4.65
CA THR A 152 -0.98 -7.71 -3.53
C THR A 152 -1.20 -9.08 -2.88
N THR A 153 -1.73 -9.09 -1.66
CA THR A 153 -2.22 -10.33 -1.02
C THR A 153 -3.42 -10.89 -1.75
N THR A 154 -4.23 -10.01 -2.35
CA THR A 154 -5.43 -10.43 -3.09
C THR A 154 -5.09 -11.21 -4.35
N GLU A 155 -3.95 -10.94 -5.00
CA GLU A 155 -3.43 -11.75 -6.12
C GLU A 155 -3.09 -13.19 -5.66
N LEU A 156 -2.41 -13.32 -4.52
CA LEU A 156 -2.05 -14.62 -3.97
C LEU A 156 -3.29 -15.40 -3.48
N ASN A 157 -4.17 -14.74 -2.76
CA ASN A 157 -5.39 -15.33 -2.23
C ASN A 157 -6.34 -15.79 -3.36
N LEU A 158 -6.43 -15.01 -4.46
CA LEU A 158 -7.20 -15.40 -5.65
C LEU A 158 -6.72 -16.75 -6.18
N ALA A 159 -5.41 -16.89 -6.38
CA ALA A 159 -4.82 -18.14 -6.88
C ALA A 159 -5.08 -19.32 -5.93
N ASP A 160 -4.95 -19.08 -4.62
CA ASP A 160 -5.16 -20.11 -3.60
C ASP A 160 -6.64 -20.52 -3.50
N PHE A 161 -7.56 -19.57 -3.49
CA PHE A 161 -9.00 -19.81 -3.40
C PHE A 161 -9.51 -20.60 -4.62
N PHE A 162 -9.13 -20.20 -5.83
CA PHE A 162 -9.58 -20.84 -7.05
C PHE A 162 -9.00 -22.25 -7.18
N ARG A 163 -7.71 -22.43 -6.86
CA ARG A 163 -7.07 -23.76 -6.82
C ARG A 163 -7.76 -24.68 -5.80
N ALA A 164 -8.05 -24.19 -4.59
CA ALA A 164 -8.69 -24.99 -3.55
C ALA A 164 -10.12 -25.42 -3.90
N ASN A 165 -10.81 -24.67 -4.77
CA ASN A 165 -12.16 -24.97 -5.24
C ASN A 165 -12.19 -25.63 -6.63
N ASN A 166 -11.02 -25.94 -7.24
CA ASN A 166 -10.89 -26.47 -8.59
C ASN A 166 -11.54 -25.57 -9.66
N ILE A 167 -11.39 -24.26 -9.51
CA ILE A 167 -11.89 -23.23 -10.42
C ILE A 167 -10.72 -22.77 -11.30
N SER A 168 -10.93 -22.71 -12.60
CA SER A 168 -10.00 -22.09 -13.55
C SER A 168 -10.33 -20.58 -13.71
N TYR A 169 -9.36 -19.77 -14.05
CA TYR A 169 -9.56 -18.35 -14.35
C TYR A 169 -8.47 -17.82 -15.26
N GLU A 170 -8.73 -16.69 -15.91
CA GLU A 170 -7.75 -15.95 -16.69
C GLU A 170 -7.50 -14.59 -16.00
N PRO A 171 -6.27 -14.33 -15.49
CA PRO A 171 -5.96 -13.08 -14.83
C PRO A 171 -5.82 -11.92 -15.81
N VAL A 172 -6.47 -10.80 -15.52
CA VAL A 172 -6.27 -9.51 -16.17
C VAL A 172 -5.51 -8.61 -15.19
N PRO A 173 -4.17 -8.52 -15.30
CA PRO A 173 -3.35 -7.79 -14.33
C PRO A 173 -3.53 -6.28 -14.48
N ILE A 174 -3.70 -5.59 -13.36
CA ILE A 174 -3.80 -4.14 -13.27
C ILE A 174 -2.77 -3.59 -12.26
N GLU A 175 -2.45 -2.30 -12.36
CA GLU A 175 -1.52 -1.64 -11.43
C GLU A 175 -2.21 -0.70 -10.45
N THR A 176 -3.32 -0.07 -10.85
CA THR A 176 -4.04 0.90 -10.03
C THR A 176 -5.53 0.56 -9.89
N ASN A 177 -6.18 1.08 -8.84
CA ASN A 177 -7.63 0.91 -8.67
C ASN A 177 -8.41 1.54 -9.83
N ALA A 178 -7.97 2.70 -10.33
CA ALA A 178 -8.61 3.37 -11.45
C ALA A 178 -8.55 2.54 -12.74
N GLU A 179 -7.40 1.90 -13.00
CA GLU A 179 -7.26 0.96 -14.12
C GLU A 179 -8.19 -0.25 -13.96
N GLY A 180 -8.25 -0.84 -12.75
CA GLY A 180 -9.14 -1.96 -12.46
C GLY A 180 -10.61 -1.62 -12.67
N GLN A 181 -11.03 -0.46 -12.19
CA GLN A 181 -12.37 0.06 -12.41
C GLN A 181 -12.68 0.26 -13.91
N GLN A 182 -11.74 0.85 -14.64
CA GLN A 182 -11.90 1.10 -16.07
C GLN A 182 -11.99 -0.22 -16.88
N GLN A 183 -11.09 -1.18 -16.61
CA GLN A 183 -11.07 -2.48 -17.28
C GLN A 183 -12.34 -3.28 -17.01
N TYR A 184 -12.79 -3.29 -15.74
CA TYR A 184 -14.01 -3.96 -15.34
C TYR A 184 -15.24 -3.36 -16.02
N LEU A 185 -15.42 -2.02 -15.99
CA LEU A 185 -16.55 -1.35 -16.64
C LEU A 185 -16.52 -1.47 -18.18
N ALA A 186 -15.34 -1.63 -18.77
CA ALA A 186 -15.19 -1.90 -20.20
C ALA A 186 -15.49 -3.35 -20.60
N GLY A 187 -15.77 -4.24 -19.63
CA GLY A 187 -15.99 -5.67 -19.88
C GLY A 187 -14.75 -6.45 -20.25
N ALA A 188 -13.54 -5.92 -19.93
CA ALA A 188 -12.28 -6.63 -20.14
C ALA A 188 -12.08 -7.77 -19.12
N CYS A 189 -12.81 -7.75 -18.02
CA CYS A 189 -12.87 -8.83 -17.05
C CYS A 189 -14.31 -9.03 -16.54
N ASP A 190 -14.68 -10.28 -16.31
CA ASP A 190 -16.00 -10.68 -15.80
C ASP A 190 -16.16 -10.32 -14.33
N THR A 191 -15.07 -10.28 -13.59
CA THR A 191 -15.05 -9.92 -12.18
C THR A 191 -13.84 -9.08 -11.83
N TYR A 192 -14.01 -8.18 -10.86
CA TYR A 192 -12.93 -7.43 -10.21
C TYR A 192 -12.79 -7.88 -8.77
N THR A 193 -11.60 -8.32 -8.37
CA THR A 193 -11.30 -8.75 -7.00
C THR A 193 -10.23 -7.88 -6.36
N THR A 194 -10.52 -7.43 -5.16
CA THR A 194 -9.63 -6.69 -4.26
C THR A 194 -10.24 -6.70 -2.84
N ASP A 195 -9.76 -5.85 -1.95
CA ASP A 195 -10.32 -5.65 -0.61
C ASP A 195 -11.83 -5.34 -0.70
N ALA A 196 -12.65 -5.96 0.14
CA ALA A 196 -14.11 -5.82 0.10
C ALA A 196 -14.55 -4.37 0.31
N SER A 197 -13.89 -3.62 1.21
CA SER A 197 -14.14 -2.20 1.40
C SER A 197 -13.79 -1.39 0.15
N GLY A 198 -12.69 -1.75 -0.54
CA GLY A 198 -12.28 -1.14 -1.81
C GLY A 198 -13.29 -1.38 -2.92
N LEU A 199 -13.86 -2.60 -3.01
CA LEU A 199 -14.94 -2.91 -3.94
C LEU A 199 -16.21 -2.12 -3.63
N ALA A 200 -16.56 -1.99 -2.35
CA ALA A 200 -17.73 -1.20 -1.94
C ALA A 200 -17.57 0.28 -2.30
N ALA A 201 -16.40 0.85 -2.05
CA ALA A 201 -16.08 2.24 -2.42
C ALA A 201 -16.11 2.44 -3.95
N THR A 202 -15.50 1.52 -4.70
CA THR A 202 -15.48 1.54 -6.17
C THR A 202 -16.89 1.44 -6.73
N ARG A 203 -17.69 0.48 -6.25
CA ARG A 203 -19.09 0.31 -6.68
C ARG A 203 -19.91 1.57 -6.42
N ALA A 204 -19.73 2.21 -5.26
CA ALA A 204 -20.46 3.43 -4.89
C ALA A 204 -20.15 4.62 -5.83
N SER A 205 -19.00 4.60 -6.52
CA SER A 205 -18.61 5.64 -7.49
C SER A 205 -19.15 5.42 -8.91
N PHE A 206 -19.78 4.27 -9.18
CA PHE A 206 -20.35 3.97 -10.50
C PHE A 206 -21.62 4.78 -10.75
N GLU A 207 -21.93 5.03 -12.02
CA GLU A 207 -23.16 5.69 -12.41
C GLU A 207 -24.42 4.90 -11.98
N ASN A 208 -24.35 3.56 -12.08
CA ASN A 208 -25.42 2.62 -11.69
C ASN A 208 -24.90 1.57 -10.69
N PRO A 209 -24.69 1.90 -9.41
CA PRO A 209 -24.14 0.96 -8.43
C PRO A 209 -24.99 -0.31 -8.23
N ALA A 210 -26.30 -0.23 -8.50
CA ALA A 210 -27.24 -1.35 -8.35
C ALA A 210 -27.07 -2.46 -9.42
N ASP A 211 -26.36 -2.17 -10.51
CA ASP A 211 -26.09 -3.13 -11.57
C ASP A 211 -24.88 -4.03 -11.26
N HIS A 212 -24.24 -3.80 -10.12
CA HIS A 212 -23.07 -4.55 -9.66
C HIS A 212 -23.32 -5.16 -8.29
N VAL A 213 -22.78 -6.36 -8.07
CA VAL A 213 -22.89 -7.11 -6.82
C VAL A 213 -21.48 -7.45 -6.32
N VAL A 214 -21.25 -7.27 -5.02
CA VAL A 214 -20.10 -7.86 -4.33
C VAL A 214 -20.55 -9.19 -3.77
N LEU A 215 -19.90 -10.26 -4.19
CA LEU A 215 -20.23 -11.62 -3.77
C LEU A 215 -19.86 -11.83 -2.29
N PRO A 216 -20.51 -12.81 -1.60
CA PRO A 216 -20.39 -12.95 -0.15
C PRO A 216 -19.07 -13.58 0.34
N GLU A 217 -18.26 -14.13 -0.55
CA GLU A 217 -16.97 -14.73 -0.19
C GLU A 217 -15.95 -13.65 0.20
N ILE A 218 -15.20 -13.96 1.24
CA ILE A 218 -14.15 -13.14 1.82
C ILE A 218 -12.83 -13.93 1.84
#